data_737aa2c12cbb3b88c0656e925466511f
#
_entry.id   737aa2c12cbb3b88c0656e925466511f
#
_cell.length_a   1.000
_cell.length_b   1.000
_cell.length_c   1.000
_cell.angle_alpha   90.00
_cell.angle_beta   90.00
_cell.angle_gamma   90.00
#
_symmetry.space_group_name_H-M   'P 1'
#
loop_
_entity.id
_entity.type
_entity.pdbx_description
1 polymer ?
#
loop_
_entity_poly.entity_id
_entity_poly.type
_entity_poly.pdbx_seq_one_letter_code
_entity_poly.pdbx_strand_id
1 'polypeptide(L)'
;PSPRASNWRATGTLDDELDRQGVVGVSGIDTRAVVRHLRSRGSMKAGVFSGAAAEAPVDELVDRVRHQEPMLGADLAGEVSTDDAYVVEPEGGERFTVVALDLGIKTNTPRNFAARGVRCRVLPSSASFAEIA
;
A
#
# COMPACT_ATOMS: atom_id res chain seq x y z
N PRO A 1 -19.30 0.25 -7.52
CA PRO A 1 -18.24 -0.59 -8.07
C PRO A 1 -18.78 -1.43 -9.22
N SER A 2 -17.91 -1.79 -10.19
CA SER A 2 -18.32 -2.67 -11.27
C SER A 2 -18.46 -4.09 -10.71
N PRO A 3 -19.58 -4.78 -10.92
CA PRO A 3 -19.77 -6.15 -10.45
C PRO A 3 -18.90 -7.17 -11.18
N ARG A 4 -18.16 -6.73 -12.19
CA ARG A 4 -17.25 -7.57 -12.96
C ARG A 4 -15.88 -6.90 -13.05
N ALA A 5 -14.82 -7.68 -12.79
CA ALA A 5 -13.48 -7.24 -13.07
C ALA A 5 -13.30 -7.01 -14.58
N SER A 6 -12.79 -5.84 -14.94
CA SER A 6 -12.60 -5.44 -16.36
C SER A 6 -11.25 -5.86 -16.93
N ASN A 7 -10.39 -6.48 -16.12
CA ASN A 7 -9.07 -6.94 -16.52
C ASN A 7 -9.10 -8.45 -16.74
N TRP A 8 -8.63 -8.93 -17.90
CA TRP A 8 -8.56 -10.36 -18.24
C TRP A 8 -7.66 -11.18 -17.30
N ARG A 9 -6.73 -10.54 -16.57
CA ARG A 9 -5.88 -11.17 -15.56
C ARG A 9 -6.50 -11.20 -14.17
N ALA A 10 -7.68 -10.60 -13.99
CA ALA A 10 -8.30 -10.56 -12.68
C ALA A 10 -8.71 -11.96 -12.23
N THR A 11 -8.39 -12.30 -11.00
CA THR A 11 -8.75 -13.57 -10.34
C THR A 11 -9.94 -13.44 -9.40
N GLY A 12 -10.41 -12.21 -9.16
CA GLY A 12 -11.55 -11.89 -8.29
C GLY A 12 -12.00 -10.46 -8.50
N THR A 13 -13.03 -10.04 -7.76
CA THR A 13 -13.51 -8.66 -7.73
C THR A 13 -12.77 -7.84 -6.67
N LEU A 14 -12.91 -6.51 -6.72
CA LEU A 14 -12.38 -5.65 -5.67
C LEU A 14 -13.09 -5.90 -4.33
N ASP A 15 -14.40 -6.17 -4.37
CA ASP A 15 -15.20 -6.43 -3.18
C ASP A 15 -14.72 -7.72 -2.49
N ASP A 16 -14.48 -8.80 -3.24
CA ASP A 16 -13.91 -10.05 -2.71
C ASP A 16 -12.54 -9.83 -2.06
N GLU A 17 -11.71 -8.98 -2.64
CA GLU A 17 -10.37 -8.70 -2.12
C GLU A 17 -10.41 -7.86 -0.85
N LEU A 18 -11.28 -6.84 -0.80
CA LEU A 18 -11.47 -6.02 0.40
C LEU A 18 -12.03 -6.85 1.57
N ASP A 19 -13.02 -7.72 1.27
CA ASP A 19 -13.60 -8.62 2.27
C ASP A 19 -12.56 -9.62 2.82
N ARG A 20 -11.78 -10.23 1.94
CA ARG A 20 -10.69 -11.15 2.31
C ARG A 20 -9.64 -10.50 3.22
N GLN A 21 -9.36 -9.22 3.02
CA GLN A 21 -8.38 -8.47 3.81
C GLN A 21 -8.99 -7.76 5.02
N GLY A 22 -10.30 -7.81 5.21
CA GLY A 22 -11.00 -7.07 6.27
C GLY A 22 -10.89 -5.55 6.11
N VAL A 23 -10.75 -5.06 4.88
CA VAL A 23 -10.62 -3.64 4.57
C VAL A 23 -11.98 -3.03 4.25
N VAL A 24 -12.32 -1.97 4.98
CA VAL A 24 -13.58 -1.25 4.77
C VAL A 24 -13.53 -0.47 3.46
N GLY A 25 -14.53 -0.68 2.60
CA GLY A 25 -14.72 0.05 1.35
C GLY A 25 -15.89 1.03 1.44
N VAL A 26 -15.82 2.11 0.69
CA VAL A 26 -16.92 3.06 0.51
C VAL A 26 -17.22 3.25 -0.97
N SER A 27 -18.51 3.26 -1.31
CA SER A 27 -18.99 3.50 -2.68
C SER A 27 -20.00 4.66 -2.72
N GLY A 28 -20.31 5.15 -3.92
CA GLY A 28 -21.31 6.22 -4.10
C GLY A 28 -20.81 7.62 -3.74
N ILE A 29 -19.51 7.81 -3.50
CA ILE A 29 -18.92 9.13 -3.24
C ILE A 29 -18.36 9.74 -4.53
N ASP A 30 -18.36 11.07 -4.62
CA ASP A 30 -17.66 11.81 -5.68
C ASP A 30 -16.14 11.80 -5.41
N THR A 31 -15.47 10.74 -5.87
CA THR A 31 -14.01 10.58 -5.72
C THR A 31 -13.24 11.72 -6.40
N ARG A 32 -13.79 12.32 -7.46
CA ARG A 32 -13.16 13.45 -8.15
C ARG A 32 -13.19 14.70 -7.27
N ALA A 33 -14.31 14.97 -6.60
CA ALA A 33 -14.40 16.08 -5.65
C ALA A 33 -13.42 15.88 -4.47
N VAL A 34 -13.33 14.67 -3.94
CA VAL A 34 -12.36 14.32 -2.88
C VAL A 34 -10.91 14.59 -3.33
N VAL A 35 -10.54 14.10 -4.52
CA VAL A 35 -9.18 14.32 -5.06
C VAL A 35 -8.90 15.81 -5.28
N ARG A 36 -9.85 16.57 -5.81
CA ARG A 36 -9.70 18.03 -5.99
C ARG A 36 -9.51 18.74 -4.65
N HIS A 37 -10.26 18.34 -3.63
CA HIS A 37 -10.13 18.90 -2.27
C HIS A 37 -8.74 18.63 -1.71
N LEU A 38 -8.26 17.38 -1.78
CA LEU A 38 -6.92 16.99 -1.32
C LEU A 38 -5.81 17.73 -2.07
N ARG A 39 -5.96 17.94 -3.38
CA ARG A 39 -4.96 18.69 -4.17
C ARG A 39 -4.89 20.16 -3.79
N SER A 40 -5.99 20.77 -3.38
CA SER A 40 -6.01 22.20 -3.00
C SER A 40 -5.70 22.46 -1.53
N ARG A 41 -5.96 21.49 -0.64
CA ARG A 41 -5.78 21.63 0.82
C ARG A 41 -4.60 20.86 1.37
N GLY A 42 -4.03 19.92 0.60
CA GLY A 42 -3.02 18.97 1.06
C GLY A 42 -3.64 17.72 1.67
N SER A 43 -2.77 16.85 2.21
CA SER A 43 -3.20 15.65 2.95
C SER A 43 -3.95 16.03 4.22
N MET A 44 -4.94 15.23 4.57
CA MET A 44 -5.78 15.45 5.73
C MET A 44 -6.12 14.12 6.41
N LYS A 45 -6.39 14.18 7.71
CA LYS A 45 -6.94 13.05 8.46
C LYS A 45 -8.31 12.71 7.91
N ALA A 46 -8.61 11.43 7.75
CA ALA A 46 -9.90 10.95 7.29
C ALA A 46 -10.26 9.65 8.03
N GLY A 47 -11.56 9.35 8.10
CA GLY A 47 -12.07 8.10 8.65
C GLY A 47 -13.12 7.50 7.73
N VAL A 48 -13.13 6.18 7.63
CA VAL A 48 -14.22 5.40 7.02
C VAL A 48 -14.78 4.51 8.12
N PHE A 49 -16.07 4.61 8.36
CA PHE A 49 -16.75 3.89 9.44
C PHE A 49 -17.82 2.97 8.83
N SER A 50 -17.95 1.77 9.37
CA SER A 50 -18.94 0.76 8.93
C SER A 50 -19.53 0.01 10.12
N GLY A 51 -20.63 -0.70 9.90
CA GLY A 51 -21.33 -1.46 10.93
C GLY A 51 -21.73 -0.56 12.12
N ALA A 52 -21.67 -1.09 13.33
CA ALA A 52 -22.03 -0.37 14.55
C ALA A 52 -21.23 0.93 14.76
N ALA A 53 -19.99 0.99 14.26
CA ALA A 53 -19.18 2.20 14.37
C ALA A 53 -19.73 3.38 13.56
N ALA A 54 -20.48 3.12 12.49
CA ALA A 54 -21.10 4.16 11.67
C ALA A 54 -22.40 4.71 12.28
N GLU A 55 -22.95 4.07 13.32
CA GLU A 55 -24.16 4.50 14.02
C GLU A 55 -23.87 5.58 15.08
N ALA A 56 -22.60 5.82 15.39
CA ALA A 56 -22.22 6.86 16.35
C ALA A 56 -22.56 8.26 15.81
N PRO A 57 -22.83 9.24 16.70
CA PRO A 57 -23.05 10.62 16.32
C PRO A 57 -21.89 11.18 15.47
N VAL A 58 -22.21 12.00 14.47
CA VAL A 58 -21.22 12.57 13.54
C VAL A 58 -20.11 13.31 14.28
N ASP A 59 -20.46 14.04 15.34
CA ASP A 59 -19.49 14.81 16.14
C ASP A 59 -18.46 13.88 16.80
N GLU A 60 -18.90 12.72 17.31
CA GLU A 60 -18.02 11.71 17.87
C GLU A 60 -17.09 11.12 16.79
N LEU A 61 -17.62 10.82 15.61
CA LEU A 61 -16.83 10.32 14.49
C LEU A 61 -15.78 11.34 14.03
N VAL A 62 -16.16 12.61 13.96
CA VAL A 62 -15.24 13.72 13.63
C VAL A 62 -14.14 13.85 14.68
N ASP A 63 -14.50 13.75 15.95
CA ASP A 63 -13.52 13.83 17.04
C ASP A 63 -12.56 12.66 17.05
N ARG A 64 -13.02 11.44 16.75
CA ARG A 64 -12.13 10.28 16.56
C ARG A 64 -11.12 10.51 15.43
N VAL A 65 -11.53 11.10 14.31
CA VAL A 65 -10.63 11.46 13.21
C VAL A 65 -9.64 12.54 13.61
N ARG A 66 -10.06 13.56 14.34
CA ARG A 66 -9.20 14.66 14.80
C ARG A 66 -8.11 14.18 15.76
N HIS A 67 -8.45 13.22 16.63
CA HIS A 67 -7.53 12.69 17.65
C HIS A 67 -6.63 11.57 17.14
N GLN A 68 -6.69 11.19 15.86
CA GLN A 68 -5.71 10.29 15.28
C GLN A 68 -4.30 10.90 15.34
N GLU A 69 -3.31 10.02 15.50
CA GLU A 69 -1.91 10.43 15.41
C GLU A 69 -1.62 11.09 14.04
N PRO A 70 -0.81 12.13 14.00
CA PRO A 70 -0.42 12.75 12.74
C PRO A 70 0.52 11.83 11.96
N MET A 71 0.46 11.88 10.63
CA MET A 71 1.42 11.18 9.77
C MET A 71 2.83 11.76 9.88
N LEU A 72 2.96 13.02 10.29
CA LEU A 72 4.26 13.66 10.49
C LEU A 72 4.98 13.06 11.69
N GLY A 73 6.14 12.48 11.44
CA GLY A 73 6.94 11.79 12.46
C GLY A 73 6.63 10.29 12.64
N ALA A 74 5.63 9.76 11.94
CA ALA A 74 5.37 8.33 11.90
C ALA A 74 6.39 7.62 10.99
N ASP A 75 6.94 6.49 11.44
CA ASP A 75 7.80 5.63 10.61
C ASP A 75 6.97 4.67 9.76
N LEU A 76 6.26 5.21 8.77
CA LEU A 76 5.43 4.42 7.86
C LEU A 76 6.28 3.54 6.93
N ALA A 77 7.53 3.89 6.68
CA ALA A 77 8.43 3.09 5.88
C ALA A 77 8.83 1.80 6.61
N GLY A 78 9.06 1.88 7.93
CA GLY A 78 9.31 0.71 8.77
C GLY A 78 8.10 -0.23 8.82
N GLU A 79 6.88 0.32 8.92
CA GLU A 79 5.65 -0.46 9.01
C GLU A 79 5.31 -1.27 7.73
N VAL A 80 5.76 -0.81 6.56
CA VAL A 80 5.47 -1.45 5.26
C VAL A 80 6.67 -2.20 4.67
N SER A 81 7.81 -2.12 5.32
CA SER A 81 9.02 -2.84 4.95
C SER A 81 8.88 -4.34 5.21
N THR A 82 9.60 -5.15 4.42
CA THR A 82 9.75 -6.57 4.75
C THR A 82 10.49 -6.76 6.07
N ASP A 83 10.13 -7.77 6.84
CA ASP A 83 10.83 -8.13 8.08
C ASP A 83 12.19 -8.78 7.79
N ASP A 84 12.23 -9.64 6.78
CA ASP A 84 13.40 -10.40 6.38
C ASP A 84 13.85 -10.06 4.96
N ALA A 85 15.17 -10.11 4.74
CA ALA A 85 15.73 -9.98 3.41
C ALA A 85 15.31 -11.16 2.53
N TYR A 86 14.98 -10.89 1.28
CA TYR A 86 14.69 -11.95 0.31
C TYR A 86 15.32 -11.66 -1.05
N VAL A 87 15.41 -12.69 -1.88
CA VAL A 87 15.98 -12.60 -3.23
C VAL A 87 14.94 -13.02 -4.24
N VAL A 88 14.84 -12.25 -5.32
CA VAL A 88 14.12 -12.65 -6.52
C VAL A 88 15.16 -13.01 -7.58
N GLU A 89 15.22 -14.30 -7.90
CA GLU A 89 16.19 -14.84 -8.84
C GLU A 89 15.87 -14.43 -10.28
N PRO A 90 16.89 -14.20 -11.12
CA PRO A 90 16.69 -13.81 -12.50
C PRO A 90 16.08 -14.94 -13.33
N GLU A 91 15.22 -14.59 -14.27
CA GLU A 91 14.77 -15.49 -15.31
C GLU A 91 15.88 -15.64 -16.36
N GLY A 92 16.40 -16.85 -16.51
CA GLY A 92 17.53 -17.13 -17.39
C GLY A 92 18.90 -16.82 -16.75
N GLY A 93 19.84 -16.34 -17.53
CA GLY A 93 21.19 -16.04 -17.04
C GLY A 93 21.25 -14.73 -16.23
N GLU A 94 21.96 -14.75 -15.12
CA GLU A 94 22.22 -13.53 -14.33
C GLU A 94 23.16 -12.59 -15.10
N ARG A 95 22.74 -11.34 -15.24
CA ARG A 95 23.51 -10.26 -15.87
C ARG A 95 24.06 -9.28 -14.85
N PHE A 96 23.24 -8.95 -13.86
CA PHE A 96 23.54 -8.02 -12.78
C PHE A 96 22.82 -8.44 -11.50
N THR A 97 23.38 -8.05 -10.35
CA THR A 97 22.69 -8.06 -9.07
C THR A 97 22.39 -6.62 -8.67
N VAL A 98 21.19 -6.37 -8.16
CA VAL A 98 20.80 -5.09 -7.56
C VAL A 98 20.32 -5.33 -6.13
N VAL A 99 20.59 -4.36 -5.27
CA VAL A 99 20.03 -4.30 -3.92
C VAL A 99 18.93 -3.24 -3.92
N ALA A 100 17.78 -3.59 -3.37
CA ALA A 100 16.65 -2.69 -3.20
C ALA A 100 16.27 -2.60 -1.72
N LEU A 101 16.23 -1.41 -1.15
CA LEU A 101 15.64 -1.20 0.17
C LEU A 101 14.12 -1.21 0.06
N ASP A 102 13.46 -1.98 0.89
CA ASP A 102 12.01 -2.04 0.94
C ASP A 102 11.45 -0.90 1.81
N LEU A 103 10.89 0.08 1.16
CA LEU A 103 10.13 1.18 1.74
C LEU A 103 8.67 1.13 1.28
N GLY A 104 8.13 -0.07 1.12
CA GLY A 104 6.84 -0.33 0.48
C GLY A 104 6.96 -0.63 -1.02
N ILE A 105 7.95 -1.42 -1.40
CA ILE A 105 8.22 -1.78 -2.80
C ILE A 105 7.08 -2.61 -3.39
N LYS A 106 6.63 -2.26 -4.58
CA LYS A 106 5.64 -3.09 -5.30
C LYS A 106 6.28 -4.40 -5.74
N THR A 107 5.65 -5.52 -5.44
CA THR A 107 6.11 -6.88 -5.80
C THR A 107 6.50 -7.03 -7.27
N ASN A 108 5.86 -6.27 -8.17
CA ASN A 108 6.22 -6.30 -9.59
C ASN A 108 7.57 -5.63 -9.90
N THR A 109 8.11 -4.79 -9.02
CA THR A 109 9.42 -4.15 -9.24
C THR A 109 10.55 -5.19 -9.28
N PRO A 110 10.79 -5.99 -8.24
CA PRO A 110 11.81 -7.04 -8.28
C PRO A 110 11.53 -8.12 -9.34
N ARG A 111 10.26 -8.46 -9.61
CA ARG A 111 9.88 -9.38 -10.70
C ARG A 111 10.28 -8.85 -12.08
N ASN A 112 10.09 -7.55 -12.31
CA ASN A 112 10.51 -6.91 -13.57
C ASN A 112 12.02 -6.85 -13.75
N PHE A 113 12.79 -6.77 -12.66
CA PHE A 113 14.24 -6.95 -12.70
C PHE A 113 14.60 -8.39 -13.07
N ALA A 114 13.99 -9.37 -12.41
CA ALA A 114 14.20 -10.79 -12.65
C ALA A 114 13.93 -11.19 -14.12
N ALA A 115 12.83 -10.71 -14.69
CA ALA A 115 12.47 -10.94 -16.09
C ALA A 115 13.48 -10.34 -17.09
N ARG A 116 14.41 -9.50 -16.63
CA ARG A 116 15.50 -8.91 -17.45
C ARG A 116 16.87 -9.47 -17.13
N GLY A 117 16.92 -10.58 -16.42
CA GLY A 117 18.17 -11.21 -16.02
C GLY A 117 18.90 -10.47 -14.88
N VAL A 118 18.17 -9.71 -14.07
CA VAL A 118 18.74 -9.01 -12.92
C VAL A 118 18.28 -9.69 -11.64
N ARG A 119 19.24 -10.19 -10.86
CA ARG A 119 19.00 -10.68 -9.51
C ARG A 119 18.66 -9.51 -8.61
N CYS A 120 17.54 -9.56 -7.90
CA CYS A 120 17.12 -8.50 -7.01
C CYS A 120 17.14 -8.99 -5.56
N ARG A 121 18.06 -8.46 -4.76
CA ARG A 121 18.10 -8.67 -3.32
C ARG A 121 17.34 -7.54 -2.64
N VAL A 122 16.20 -7.86 -2.04
CA VAL A 122 15.36 -6.90 -1.31
C VAL A 122 15.72 -6.97 0.17
N LEU A 123 16.04 -5.82 0.74
CA LEU A 123 16.44 -5.68 2.13
C LEU A 123 15.41 -4.84 2.90
N PRO A 124 15.21 -5.09 4.20
CA PRO A 124 14.39 -4.24 5.04
C PRO A 124 14.90 -2.81 5.12
N SER A 125 14.00 -1.88 5.45
CA SER A 125 14.34 -0.45 5.63
C SER A 125 15.43 -0.21 6.68
N SER A 126 15.57 -1.12 7.63
CA SER A 126 16.56 -1.09 8.71
C SER A 126 17.94 -1.62 8.31
N ALA A 127 18.12 -2.08 7.06
CA ALA A 127 19.39 -2.66 6.63
C ALA A 127 20.55 -1.66 6.75
N SER A 128 21.67 -2.13 7.26
CA SER A 128 22.89 -1.35 7.41
C SER A 128 23.61 -1.12 6.07
N PHE A 129 24.46 -0.12 6.02
CA PHE A 129 25.30 0.11 4.84
C PHE A 129 26.14 -1.13 4.46
N ALA A 130 26.64 -1.88 5.44
CA ALA A 130 27.44 -3.09 5.19
C ALA A 130 26.64 -4.22 4.52
N GLU A 131 25.32 -4.26 4.73
CA GLU A 131 24.44 -5.22 4.08
C GLU A 131 24.07 -4.82 2.66
N ILE A 132 24.17 -3.52 2.34
CA ILE A 132 23.86 -2.95 1.02
C ILE A 132 25.07 -3.04 0.10
N ALA A 133 26.29 -2.79 0.64
CA ALA A 133 27.56 -2.74 -0.10
C ALA A 133 28.09 -4.12 -0.45
#